data_bd74174b14a56a159e66df7059bba571
#
_entry.id   bd74174b14a56a159e66df7059bba571
#
_cell.length_a   1.000
_cell.length_b   1.000
_cell.length_c   1.000
_cell.angle_alpha   90.00
_cell.angle_beta   90.00
_cell.angle_gamma   90.00
#
_symmetry.space_group_name_H-M   'P 1'
#
loop_
_entity.id
_entity.type
_entity.pdbx_description
1 polymer ?
#
loop_
_entity_poly.entity_id
_entity_poly.type
_entity_poly.pdbx_seq_one_letter_code
_entity_poly.pdbx_strand_id
1 'polypeptide(L)'
;MERGDIYLVSLDPTIGHEQQGKRPVLVISPGRFNRLTGVPVVLPIATVGNFARTAGFAVSLMGAGTQTTGVVRCDQPRALDLRARGGRKIERVPETIVDEVLSRIVTIFESVE
;
A
#
# COMPACT_ATOMS: atom_id res chain seq x y z
N MET A 1 2.47 5.66 -12.13
CA MET A 1 2.10 4.84 -10.98
C MET A 1 1.91 3.42 -11.42
N GLU A 2 2.87 2.61 -11.11
CA GLU A 2 2.85 1.21 -11.52
C GLU A 2 2.69 0.30 -10.32
N ARG A 3 2.17 -0.88 -10.57
CA ARG A 3 2.04 -1.87 -9.51
C ARG A 3 3.42 -2.16 -8.93
N GLY A 4 3.52 -2.11 -7.62
CA GLY A 4 4.79 -2.33 -6.94
C GLY A 4 5.50 -1.06 -6.51
N ASP A 5 5.03 0.09 -6.96
CA ASP A 5 5.63 1.36 -6.53
C ASP A 5 5.22 1.67 -5.11
N ILE A 6 6.15 2.24 -4.34
CA ILE A 6 5.85 2.76 -3.00
C ILE A 6 5.84 4.27 -3.09
N TYR A 7 4.76 4.86 -2.60
CA TYR A 7 4.60 6.31 -2.54
C TYR A 7 4.49 6.78 -1.10
N LEU A 8 5.07 7.94 -0.83
CA LEU A 8 4.80 8.62 0.43
C LEU A 8 3.66 9.59 0.16
N VAL A 9 2.66 9.55 0.98
CA VAL A 9 1.45 10.31 0.71
C VAL A 9 0.75 10.65 2.03
N SER A 10 0.02 11.74 2.03
CA SER A 10 -0.79 12.10 3.20
C SER A 10 -2.07 11.28 3.17
N LEU A 11 -2.27 10.47 4.18
CA LEU A 11 -3.48 9.68 4.28
C LEU A 11 -4.54 10.38 5.09
N ASP A 12 -4.13 11.39 5.85
CA ASP A 12 -5.02 12.05 6.73
C ASP A 12 -5.70 13.21 6.05
N PRO A 13 -6.97 13.21 5.98
CA PRO A 13 -7.66 14.29 5.32
C PRO A 13 -7.71 15.54 6.13
N THR A 14 -7.34 15.46 7.36
CA THR A 14 -7.52 16.55 8.11
C THR A 14 -6.56 17.45 7.93
N ILE A 15 -6.73 18.39 8.22
CA ILE A 15 -5.92 19.28 8.07
C ILE A 15 -5.37 19.78 9.11
N GLY A 16 -5.19 20.32 9.41
CA GLY A 16 -4.77 20.72 10.50
C GLY A 16 -3.52 20.61 10.83
N HIS A 17 -3.00 20.21 11.13
CA HIS A 17 -1.89 20.21 11.68
C HIS A 17 -0.98 19.57 11.18
N GLU A 18 -0.70 19.33 10.90
CA GLU A 18 0.16 18.94 10.78
C GLU A 18 0.77 18.21 10.57
N GLN A 19 1.35 17.93 10.29
CA GLN A 19 2.11 17.30 10.27
C GLN A 19 2.04 16.15 10.36
N GLN A 20 1.59 15.53 10.39
CA GLN A 20 1.46 14.41 10.51
C GLN A 20 2.09 13.80 9.57
N GLY A 21 2.51 14.00 8.87
CA GLY A 21 3.34 13.36 8.10
C GLY A 21 2.84 12.50 7.02
N LYS A 22 3.69 12.19 6.09
CA LYS A 22 3.31 11.30 5.04
C LYS A 22 3.59 9.87 5.43
N ARG A 23 2.82 8.97 4.85
CA ARG A 23 2.94 7.56 5.14
C ARG A 23 3.20 6.80 3.86
N PRO A 24 3.93 5.69 3.93
CA PRO A 24 4.17 4.90 2.74
C PRO A 24 2.96 4.04 2.40
N VAL A 25 2.67 3.94 1.13
CA VAL A 25 1.64 3.03 0.61
C VAL A 25 2.21 2.29 -0.58
N LEU A 26 1.73 1.08 -0.79
CA LEU A 26 2.14 0.26 -1.92
C LEU A 26 1.04 0.31 -2.98
N VAL A 27 1.39 0.66 -4.20
CA VAL A 27 0.44 0.64 -5.31
C VAL A 27 0.28 -0.82 -5.74
N ILE A 28 -0.94 -1.32 -5.70
CA ILE A 28 -1.19 -2.71 -6.06
C ILE A 28 -1.98 -2.85 -7.35
N SER A 29 -2.64 -1.81 -7.80
CA SER A 29 -3.35 -1.86 -9.08
C SER A 29 -2.39 -1.63 -10.23
N PRO A 30 -2.65 -2.22 -11.39
CA PRO A 30 -1.73 -2.09 -12.52
C PRO A 30 -1.73 -0.70 -13.14
N GLY A 31 -0.63 -0.37 -13.79
CA GLY A 31 -0.48 0.96 -14.37
C GLY A 31 -1.59 1.34 -15.32
N ARG A 32 -2.10 0.38 -16.09
CA ARG A 32 -3.19 0.66 -17.00
C ARG A 32 -4.43 1.16 -16.25
N PHE A 33 -4.79 0.47 -15.18
CA PHE A 33 -5.91 0.88 -14.35
C PHE A 33 -5.63 2.27 -13.76
N ASN A 34 -4.41 2.49 -13.31
CA ASN A 34 -4.06 3.74 -12.65
C ASN A 34 -4.13 4.92 -13.60
N ARG A 35 -3.71 4.72 -14.84
CA ARG A 35 -3.77 5.79 -15.83
C ARG A 35 -5.21 6.07 -16.25
N LEU A 36 -6.01 5.03 -16.30
CA LEU A 36 -7.38 5.19 -16.73
C LEU A 36 -8.23 5.88 -15.69
N THR A 37 -8.05 5.54 -14.43
CA THR A 37 -8.90 6.06 -13.38
C THR A 37 -8.33 7.27 -12.65
N GLY A 38 -7.03 7.41 -12.64
CA GLY A 38 -6.38 8.44 -11.84
C GLY A 38 -6.37 8.17 -10.37
N VAL A 39 -6.92 7.04 -9.93
CA VAL A 39 -6.98 6.71 -8.50
C VAL A 39 -6.52 5.27 -8.29
N PRO A 40 -5.22 5.06 -8.19
CA PRO A 40 -4.72 3.70 -7.97
C PRO A 40 -5.22 3.11 -6.65
N VAL A 41 -5.29 1.80 -6.62
CA VAL A 41 -5.61 1.09 -5.40
C VAL A 41 -4.30 0.86 -4.67
N VAL A 42 -4.25 1.25 -3.42
CA VAL A 42 -3.03 1.16 -2.63
C VAL A 42 -3.30 0.44 -1.31
N LEU A 43 -2.22 -0.01 -0.69
CA LEU A 43 -2.25 -0.67 0.61
C LEU A 43 -1.30 0.08 1.53
N PRO A 44 -1.73 0.40 2.74
CA PRO A 44 -0.84 1.10 3.66
C PRO A 44 0.27 0.19 4.16
N ILE A 45 1.42 0.78 4.44
CA ILE A 45 2.55 0.08 5.02
C ILE A 45 2.70 0.62 6.44
N ALA A 46 2.58 -0.27 7.41
CA ALA A 46 2.61 0.12 8.81
C ALA A 46 3.89 -0.36 9.47
N THR A 47 4.47 0.47 10.31
CA THR A 47 5.71 0.10 10.97
C THR A 47 5.47 -0.37 12.39
N VAL A 48 4.34 0.00 12.98
CA VAL A 48 4.02 -0.43 14.33
C VAL A 48 2.58 -0.86 14.37
N GLY A 49 2.22 -1.56 15.37
CA GLY A 49 0.84 -1.95 15.55
C GLY A 49 0.71 -3.42 15.90
N ASN A 50 -0.48 -3.79 16.18
CA ASN A 50 -0.77 -5.17 16.54
C ASN A 50 -1.23 -5.92 15.30
N PHE A 51 -0.37 -6.76 14.78
CA PHE A 51 -0.68 -7.48 13.56
C PHE A 51 -1.32 -8.84 13.79
N ALA A 52 -1.58 -9.19 15.03
CA ALA A 52 -2.15 -10.48 15.31
C ALA A 52 -3.48 -10.69 14.59
N ARG A 53 -4.30 -9.66 14.55
CA ARG A 53 -5.57 -9.79 13.90
C ARG A 53 -5.46 -9.89 12.42
N THR A 54 -4.39 -9.40 11.83
CA THR A 54 -4.25 -9.36 10.39
C THR A 54 -3.13 -10.26 9.92
N ALA A 55 -2.71 -11.21 10.75
CA ALA A 55 -1.58 -12.07 10.40
C ALA A 55 -1.70 -12.69 9.02
N GLY A 56 -2.86 -13.08 8.62
CA GLY A 56 -3.03 -13.68 7.30
C GLY A 56 -2.98 -12.68 6.16
N PHE A 57 -3.03 -11.38 6.46
CA PHE A 57 -3.06 -10.34 5.45
C PHE A 57 -1.91 -9.36 5.55
N ALA A 58 -0.92 -9.64 6.39
CA ALA A 58 0.22 -8.75 6.51
C ALA A 58 1.42 -9.36 5.79
N VAL A 59 2.04 -8.58 4.93
CA VAL A 59 3.24 -9.04 4.22
C VAL A 59 4.40 -8.17 4.67
N SER A 60 5.41 -8.81 5.28
CA SER A 60 6.55 -8.09 5.81
C SER A 60 7.50 -7.66 4.70
N LEU A 61 8.04 -6.47 4.83
CA LEU A 61 9.08 -6.00 3.93
C LEU A 61 10.47 -6.35 4.45
N MET A 62 10.54 -7.07 5.58
CA MET A 62 11.83 -7.47 6.12
C MET A 62 12.54 -8.37 5.13
N GLY A 63 13.78 -8.05 4.83
CA GLY A 63 14.55 -8.85 3.89
C GLY A 63 14.22 -8.60 2.43
N ALA A 64 13.33 -7.68 2.14
CA ALA A 64 12.95 -7.40 0.76
C ALA A 64 13.95 -6.52 0.02
N GLY A 65 14.88 -5.93 0.74
CA GLY A 65 15.86 -5.05 0.10
C GLY A 65 15.37 -3.63 -0.09
N THR A 66 14.22 -3.28 0.51
CA THR A 66 13.70 -1.93 0.37
C THR A 66 14.19 -1.07 1.54
N GLN A 67 14.20 0.24 1.33
CA GLN A 67 14.48 1.16 2.42
C GLN A 67 13.25 1.36 3.28
N THR A 68 12.08 1.22 2.70
CA THR A 68 10.84 1.27 3.46
C THR A 68 10.74 0.01 4.29
N THR A 69 10.43 0.17 5.57
CA THR A 69 10.30 -0.96 6.47
C THR A 69 8.87 -1.08 6.96
N GLY A 70 8.53 -2.22 7.50
CA GLY A 70 7.22 -2.46 8.06
C GLY A 70 6.51 -3.58 7.34
N VAL A 71 5.19 -3.56 7.43
CA VAL A 71 4.37 -4.59 6.80
C VAL A 71 3.30 -3.96 5.93
N VAL A 72 3.02 -4.59 4.82
CA VAL A 72 1.96 -4.17 3.92
C VAL A 72 0.65 -4.72 4.47
N ARG A 73 -0.32 -3.85 4.68
CA ARG A 73 -1.62 -4.25 5.22
C ARG A 73 -2.56 -4.59 4.07
N CYS A 74 -2.57 -5.86 3.73
CA CYS A 74 -3.38 -6.32 2.60
C CYS A 74 -4.87 -6.30 2.90
N ASP A 75 -5.24 -6.10 4.17
CA ASP A 75 -6.63 -6.03 4.58
C ASP A 75 -7.21 -4.62 4.47
N GLN A 76 -6.43 -3.66 4.01
CA GLN A 76 -6.89 -2.26 3.96
C GLN A 76 -6.69 -1.61 2.60
N PRO A 77 -7.19 -2.23 1.53
CA PRO A 77 -7.04 -1.59 0.22
C PRO A 77 -7.95 -0.38 0.11
N ARG A 78 -7.44 0.65 -0.52
CA ARG A 78 -8.24 1.85 -0.76
C ARG A 78 -7.77 2.55 -2.02
N ALA A 79 -8.67 3.21 -2.69
CA ALA A 79 -8.32 3.99 -3.85
C ALA A 79 -7.94 5.39 -3.39
N LEU A 80 -6.81 5.88 -3.85
CA LEU A 80 -6.35 7.20 -3.47
C LEU A 80 -5.89 7.98 -4.66
N ASP A 81 -6.24 9.24 -4.69
CA ASP A 81 -5.70 10.16 -5.68
C ASP A 81 -4.33 10.61 -5.15
N LEU A 82 -3.29 9.88 -5.52
CA LEU A 82 -1.96 10.13 -4.99
C LEU A 82 -1.46 11.53 -5.37
N ARG A 83 -1.84 11.97 -6.56
CA ARG A 83 -1.39 13.28 -7.01
C ARG A 83 -2.02 14.37 -6.16
N ALA A 84 -3.31 14.30 -5.91
CA ALA A 84 -4.00 15.30 -5.12
C ALA A 84 -3.52 15.33 -3.68
N ARG A 85 -2.99 14.18 -3.21
CA ARG A 85 -2.51 14.10 -1.84
C ARG A 85 -1.00 14.35 -1.74
N GLY A 86 -0.40 14.88 -2.77
CA GLY A 86 1.02 15.20 -2.74
C GLY A 86 1.90 13.97 -2.71
N GLY A 87 1.45 12.90 -3.31
CA GLY A 87 2.20 11.66 -3.30
C GLY A 87 3.50 11.73 -4.06
N ARG A 88 4.52 11.07 -3.55
CA ARG A 88 5.82 11.05 -4.18
C ARG A 88 6.33 9.61 -4.18
N LYS A 89 6.70 9.13 -5.35
CA LYS A 89 7.27 7.79 -5.45
C LYS A 89 8.62 7.76 -4.80
N ILE A 90 8.89 6.77 -3.97
CA ILE A 90 10.16 6.66 -3.29
C ILE A 90 10.94 5.44 -3.70
N GLU A 91 10.30 4.35 -4.06
CA GLU A 91 11.00 3.15 -4.50
C GLU A 91 10.01 2.12 -5.00
N ARG A 92 10.48 0.96 -5.31
CA ARG A 92 9.67 -0.09 -5.85
C ARG A 92 9.99 -1.38 -5.12
N VAL A 93 9.00 -2.19 -4.83
CA VAL A 93 9.26 -3.47 -4.18
C VAL A 93 9.64 -4.53 -5.21
N PRO A 94 10.33 -5.58 -4.79
CA PRO A 94 10.61 -6.69 -5.71
C PRO A 94 9.32 -7.41 -6.11
N GLU A 95 9.39 -8.07 -7.24
CA GLU A 95 8.25 -8.79 -7.76
C GLU A 95 7.74 -9.85 -6.81
N THR A 96 8.62 -10.47 -6.04
CA THR A 96 8.20 -11.48 -5.08
C THR A 96 7.26 -10.89 -4.03
N ILE A 97 7.46 -9.64 -3.65
CA ILE A 97 6.56 -8.99 -2.70
C ILE A 97 5.21 -8.72 -3.37
N VAL A 98 5.23 -8.27 -4.63
CA VAL A 98 3.98 -8.04 -5.35
C VAL A 98 3.17 -9.33 -5.43
N ASP A 99 3.84 -10.44 -5.76
CA ASP A 99 3.17 -11.72 -5.90
C ASP A 99 2.56 -12.16 -4.56
N GLU A 100 3.29 -11.99 -3.49
CA GLU A 100 2.79 -12.39 -2.19
C GLU A 100 1.61 -11.53 -1.77
N VAL A 101 1.70 -10.23 -1.99
CA VAL A 101 0.62 -9.31 -1.63
C VAL A 101 -0.64 -9.65 -2.44
N LEU A 102 -0.49 -9.89 -3.74
CA LEU A 102 -1.65 -10.21 -4.57
C LEU A 102 -2.31 -11.51 -4.12
N SER A 103 -1.51 -12.50 -3.74
CA SER A 103 -2.10 -13.77 -3.33
C SER A 103 -2.90 -13.62 -2.04
N ARG A 104 -2.54 -12.66 -1.21
CA ARG A 104 -3.28 -12.44 0.01
C ARG A 104 -4.49 -11.55 -0.19
N ILE A 105 -4.36 -10.50 -1.00
CA ILE A 105 -5.47 -9.57 -1.16
C ILE A 105 -6.64 -10.22 -1.89
N VAL A 106 -6.36 -11.15 -2.77
CA VAL A 106 -7.43 -11.78 -3.54
C VAL A 106 -8.37 -12.56 -2.62
N THR A 107 -7.88 -13.04 -1.48
CA THR A 107 -8.71 -13.84 -0.59
C THR A 107 -9.83 -13.03 0.05
N ILE A 108 -9.70 -11.73 0.14
CA ILE A 108 -10.79 -10.96 0.75
C ILE A 108 -11.97 -10.80 -0.20
N PHE A 109 -11.80 -11.18 -1.45
CA PHE A 109 -12.87 -11.10 -2.43
C PHE A 109 -13.44 -12.47 -2.76
N GLU A 110 -12.88 -13.52 -2.20
CA GLU A 110 -13.37 -14.86 -2.45
C GLU A 110 -14.55 -15.18 -1.57
N SER A 111 -15.48 -15.91 -2.13
CA SER A 111 -16.65 -16.31 -1.37
C SER A 111 -16.26 -17.48 -0.51
N VAL A 112 -16.49 -17.38 0.78
CA VAL A 112 -16.13 -18.43 1.59
C VAL A 112 -17.33 -18.95 2.17
N GLU A 113 -17.90 -19.60 2.16
CA GLU A 113 -18.91 -19.98 2.72
C GLU A 113 -19.32 -20.44 3.16
#